data_b647ec14a910e5b1c8d05111948f2153
#
_entry.id   b647ec14a910e5b1c8d05111948f2153
#
_cell.length_a   1.000
_cell.length_b   1.000
_cell.length_c   1.000
_cell.angle_alpha   90.00
_cell.angle_beta   90.00
_cell.angle_gamma   90.00
#
_symmetry.space_group_name_H-M   'P 1'
#
loop_
_entity.id
_entity.type
_entity.pdbx_description
1 polymer ?
#
loop_
_entity_poly.entity_id
_entity_poly.type
_entity_poly.pdbx_seq_one_letter_code
_entity_poly.pdbx_strand_id
1 'polypeptide(L)'
;CDPANVVCIEPGIDVTKDGPALAKIGDTITYSICADNTGATDLNNCKVTDALLSLSDAAFPNLPVGATNVCLTPAPTYLIPGDAGDPLVNTATVTCDVVGSASATVNDSDGHSVNLFTTAIDVRKDGPTEAKAGDTIDYVICATNLSSTDAPEFDSCTVTDSLLGLDGAAFPVPAVDGSEVCLDPQATYTIPTDASGSVDNRADVTCTFAEYDNEPSDFDTHSVPLFTVTANMTKECRPDPVAVGEDITWEITINNTGDKDIDCLVIDDTAGYPAPGELLSVPAGGSDSLTPSRTVVEGDGPTISNTATASCTVAASEGEYDNSIDLGPETADCEIPPDVDEICRTPGFWGTHAGEEKEGRSTNLTQEVIDFNGGSLGTICGEEITNTSVYDYTGAGSYPGNGDGSAVEGICVHPKGAQVRQLMRQLIAASLNCVVSGGGADCTGVSIYDDFTDANAACAANAGDLSQWIGIIDDFNNGVGSTCHDRNLTESDVFDGVSYKVPGPAGSSRACSAATKNDFYHVP
;
A
#
# COMPACT_ATOMS: atom_id res chain seq x y z
N CYS A 1 104.43 32.17 58.11
CA CYS A 1 103.02 32.13 57.64
C CYS A 1 102.92 31.05 56.60
N ASP A 2 102.21 29.97 56.91
CA ASP A 2 101.89 28.94 55.93
C ASP A 2 100.89 29.46 54.92
N PRO A 3 101.09 29.25 53.65
CA PRO A 3 100.10 29.60 52.67
C PRO A 3 98.86 28.66 52.79
N ALA A 4 97.74 29.20 53.08
CA ALA A 4 96.52 28.41 53.07
C ALA A 4 96.27 27.97 51.60
N ASN A 5 96.28 26.67 51.42
CA ASN A 5 95.85 26.08 50.13
C ASN A 5 94.35 26.24 50.05
N VAL A 6 93.92 27.13 49.20
CA VAL A 6 92.50 27.21 48.85
C VAL A 6 92.24 26.20 47.74
N VAL A 7 91.55 25.19 48.03
CA VAL A 7 91.07 24.25 47.02
C VAL A 7 89.82 24.87 46.38
N CYS A 8 89.89 25.24 45.10
CA CYS A 8 88.77 25.63 44.33
C CYS A 8 87.97 24.38 43.98
N ILE A 9 86.78 24.32 44.42
CA ILE A 9 85.78 23.30 44.01
C ILE A 9 85.05 23.81 42.80
N GLU A 10 84.87 23.00 41.77
CA GLU A 10 84.15 23.27 40.57
C GLU A 10 82.85 22.40 40.57
N PRO A 11 81.75 22.90 41.11
CA PRO A 11 80.50 22.17 41.06
C PRO A 11 79.93 22.22 39.65
N GLY A 12 79.35 21.15 39.19
CA GLY A 12 78.70 21.05 37.89
C GLY A 12 77.55 20.03 37.92
N ILE A 13 76.49 20.35 37.32
CA ILE A 13 75.39 19.44 37.11
C ILE A 13 74.93 19.60 35.65
N ASP A 14 74.55 18.50 35.03
CA ASP A 14 73.92 18.46 33.71
C ASP A 14 72.59 17.68 33.85
N VAL A 15 71.50 18.32 33.53
CA VAL A 15 70.14 17.75 33.65
C VAL A 15 69.65 17.33 32.28
N THR A 16 69.06 16.16 32.18
CA THR A 16 68.41 15.67 30.98
C THR A 16 66.99 15.31 31.31
N LYS A 17 66.05 15.84 30.49
CA LYS A 17 64.65 15.50 30.53
C LYS A 17 64.24 14.91 29.21
N ASP A 18 63.58 13.74 29.27
CA ASP A 18 63.15 13.02 28.10
C ASP A 18 61.69 12.50 28.29
N GLY A 19 61.04 12.16 27.21
CA GLY A 19 59.68 11.69 27.16
C GLY A 19 59.31 11.21 25.76
N PRO A 20 58.05 10.89 25.47
CA PRO A 20 57.63 10.57 24.13
C PRO A 20 57.76 11.79 23.21
N ALA A 21 58.15 11.55 21.96
CA ALA A 21 58.19 12.62 20.94
C ALA A 21 56.80 13.03 20.43
N LEU A 22 55.84 12.09 20.51
CA LEU A 22 54.48 12.25 20.03
C LEU A 22 53.51 11.62 21.05
N ALA A 23 52.36 12.24 21.26
CA ALA A 23 51.31 11.74 22.14
C ALA A 23 49.97 12.29 21.70
N LYS A 24 48.88 11.74 22.26
CA LYS A 24 47.52 12.14 21.96
C LYS A 24 46.90 12.80 23.18
N ILE A 25 45.97 13.75 22.97
CA ILE A 25 45.14 14.28 24.05
C ILE A 25 44.39 13.14 24.76
N GLY A 26 44.46 13.14 26.10
CA GLY A 26 43.90 12.09 26.94
C GLY A 26 44.87 10.93 27.28
N ASP A 27 46.03 10.88 26.66
CA ASP A 27 47.05 9.88 27.01
C ASP A 27 47.76 10.24 28.31
N THR A 28 48.26 9.24 29.00
CA THR A 28 49.14 9.40 30.14
C THR A 28 50.57 9.13 29.69
N ILE A 29 51.39 10.18 29.64
CA ILE A 29 52.80 10.09 29.26
C ILE A 29 53.71 10.00 30.48
N THR A 30 54.89 9.40 30.30
CA THR A 30 55.91 9.27 31.34
C THR A 30 57.13 10.08 30.95
N TYR A 31 57.62 10.91 31.85
CA TYR A 31 58.86 11.66 31.70
C TYR A 31 59.99 10.99 32.45
N SER A 32 61.19 11.07 31.90
CA SER A 32 62.42 10.75 32.55
C SER A 32 63.16 12.05 32.89
N ILE A 33 63.51 12.26 34.16
CA ILE A 33 64.29 13.39 34.63
C ILE A 33 65.56 12.83 35.27
N CYS A 34 66.72 13.02 34.66
CA CYS A 34 67.99 12.47 35.09
C CYS A 34 68.98 13.62 35.23
N ALA A 35 70.06 13.37 36.01
CA ALA A 35 71.13 14.34 36.16
C ALA A 35 72.47 13.63 36.30
N ASP A 36 73.52 14.27 35.75
CA ASP A 36 74.90 13.92 35.83
C ASP A 36 75.63 14.92 36.74
N ASN A 37 76.50 14.46 37.62
CA ASN A 37 77.49 15.33 38.32
C ASN A 37 78.73 15.50 37.45
N THR A 38 78.78 16.64 36.75
CA THR A 38 79.94 17.00 35.87
C THR A 38 81.02 17.75 36.60
N GLY A 39 80.81 17.99 37.92
CA GLY A 39 81.77 18.70 38.75
C GLY A 39 82.77 17.76 39.49
N ALA A 40 83.60 18.39 40.29
CA ALA A 40 84.67 17.73 41.05
C ALA A 40 84.29 17.59 42.56
N THR A 41 83.04 17.78 42.94
CA THR A 41 82.52 17.67 44.31
C THR A 41 81.18 16.99 44.36
N ASP A 42 80.88 16.31 45.48
CA ASP A 42 79.62 15.67 45.70
C ASP A 42 78.48 16.71 45.78
N LEU A 43 77.28 16.35 45.25
CA LEU A 43 76.09 17.16 45.33
C LEU A 43 75.05 16.41 46.18
N ASN A 44 74.58 17.10 47.22
CA ASN A 44 73.62 16.53 48.17
C ASN A 44 72.31 17.38 48.23
N ASN A 45 71.31 16.88 48.94
CA ASN A 45 69.97 17.54 49.12
C ASN A 45 69.41 18.01 47.80
N CYS A 46 69.59 17.22 46.74
CA CYS A 46 69.06 17.56 45.43
C CYS A 46 67.57 17.59 45.43
N LYS A 47 67.03 18.57 44.76
CA LYS A 47 65.57 18.78 44.58
C LYS A 47 65.21 19.04 43.14
N VAL A 48 64.08 18.56 42.74
CA VAL A 48 63.53 18.82 41.40
C VAL A 48 62.28 19.67 41.47
N THR A 49 62.17 20.63 40.54
CA THR A 49 61.01 21.48 40.34
C THR A 49 60.57 21.32 38.90
N ASP A 50 59.30 21.00 38.71
CA ASP A 50 58.64 20.87 37.42
C ASP A 50 57.15 21.26 37.59
N ALA A 51 56.75 22.37 37.00
CA ALA A 51 55.41 22.93 37.20
C ALA A 51 54.32 22.03 36.58
N LEU A 52 54.57 21.45 35.41
CA LEU A 52 53.62 20.59 34.72
C LEU A 52 53.36 19.31 35.52
N LEU A 53 54.41 18.74 36.10
CA LEU A 53 54.33 17.53 36.90
C LEU A 53 53.96 17.79 38.37
N SER A 54 53.67 19.06 38.74
CA SER A 54 53.36 19.49 40.07
C SER A 54 54.49 19.13 41.08
N LEU A 55 55.73 19.08 40.61
CA LEU A 55 56.90 18.90 41.48
C LEU A 55 57.37 20.26 41.95
N SER A 56 57.34 20.49 43.25
CA SER A 56 57.81 21.72 43.91
C SER A 56 58.87 21.32 44.97
N ASP A 57 60.15 21.51 44.65
CA ASP A 57 61.24 21.10 45.50
C ASP A 57 61.13 19.63 45.95
N ALA A 58 60.69 18.76 45.07
CA ALA A 58 60.57 17.35 45.37
C ALA A 58 61.99 16.71 45.54
N ALA A 59 62.12 15.73 46.41
CA ALA A 59 63.38 15.07 46.62
C ALA A 59 63.89 14.41 45.35
N PHE A 60 65.16 14.72 45.04
CA PHE A 60 65.94 14.06 43.96
C PHE A 60 67.12 13.32 44.52
N PRO A 61 67.54 12.20 43.92
CA PRO A 61 68.73 11.47 44.45
C PRO A 61 69.95 12.34 44.52
N ASN A 62 70.81 12.09 45.55
CA ASN A 62 72.10 12.74 45.64
C ASN A 62 73.07 12.31 44.52
N LEU A 63 73.93 13.22 44.09
CA LEU A 63 74.83 13.00 42.97
C LEU A 63 76.30 13.05 43.45
N PRO A 64 76.91 11.92 43.83
CA PRO A 64 78.35 11.87 44.16
C PRO A 64 79.16 12.21 42.92
N VAL A 65 80.46 12.57 43.14
CA VAL A 65 81.40 12.83 42.04
C VAL A 65 81.40 11.67 41.05
N GLY A 66 81.20 11.99 39.75
CA GLY A 66 81.15 11.02 38.67
C GLY A 66 79.83 10.25 38.55
N ALA A 67 78.84 10.62 39.30
CA ALA A 67 77.50 10.09 39.09
C ALA A 67 77.00 10.46 37.69
N THR A 68 76.48 9.48 36.95
CA THR A 68 75.92 9.66 35.59
C THR A 68 74.56 9.01 35.49
N ASN A 69 73.62 9.65 34.78
CA ASN A 69 72.31 9.17 34.48
C ASN A 69 71.48 8.73 35.72
N VAL A 70 71.57 9.53 36.78
CA VAL A 70 70.80 9.30 38.00
C VAL A 70 69.43 9.92 37.86
N CYS A 71 68.42 9.08 37.85
CA CYS A 71 67.08 9.51 37.51
C CYS A 71 66.12 9.55 38.69
N LEU A 72 65.12 10.42 38.62
CA LEU A 72 63.99 10.48 39.54
C LEU A 72 63.20 9.18 39.51
N THR A 73 62.97 8.60 40.71
CA THR A 73 62.21 7.34 40.82
C THR A 73 61.11 7.47 41.90
N PRO A 74 59.89 7.07 41.59
CA PRO A 74 59.42 6.59 40.30
C PRO A 74 59.46 7.68 39.24
N ALA A 75 59.48 7.28 37.95
CA ALA A 75 59.37 8.18 36.81
C ALA A 75 57.99 8.90 36.85
N PRO A 76 57.95 10.23 36.76
CA PRO A 76 56.70 10.97 36.85
C PRO A 76 55.85 10.83 35.60
N THR A 77 54.53 10.78 35.80
CA THR A 77 53.53 10.67 34.71
C THR A 77 52.68 11.93 34.63
N TYR A 78 52.16 12.22 33.42
CA TYR A 78 51.28 13.34 33.16
C TYR A 78 50.13 12.91 32.26
N LEU A 79 48.91 13.15 32.70
CA LEU A 79 47.70 13.00 31.87
C LEU A 79 47.49 14.27 31.04
N ILE A 80 47.53 14.16 29.73
CA ILE A 80 47.40 15.27 28.78
C ILE A 80 45.95 15.77 28.77
N PRO A 81 45.65 17.00 29.24
CA PRO A 81 44.30 17.51 29.25
C PRO A 81 43.82 17.92 27.84
N GLY A 82 42.49 18.05 27.65
CA GLY A 82 41.87 18.38 26.37
C GLY A 82 42.24 19.78 25.84
N ASP A 83 42.73 20.66 26.67
CA ASP A 83 43.15 22.02 26.35
C ASP A 83 44.70 22.22 26.36
N ALA A 84 45.45 21.12 26.33
CA ALA A 84 46.89 21.19 26.25
C ALA A 84 47.37 21.92 24.99
N GLY A 85 48.40 22.76 25.15
CA GLY A 85 49.01 23.41 23.98
C GLY A 85 49.84 22.42 23.17
N ASP A 86 49.88 22.59 21.86
CA ASP A 86 50.71 21.81 20.95
C ASP A 86 51.81 22.69 20.37
N PRO A 87 53.09 22.32 20.53
CA PRO A 87 53.58 21.18 21.32
C PRO A 87 53.43 21.38 22.84
N LEU A 88 53.27 20.28 23.57
CA LEU A 88 53.29 20.27 25.02
C LEU A 88 54.75 20.39 25.50
N VAL A 89 55.11 21.58 25.98
CA VAL A 89 56.47 21.87 26.46
C VAL A 89 56.55 21.72 27.95
N ASN A 90 57.50 20.96 28.44
CA ASN A 90 57.76 20.74 29.87
C ASN A 90 59.24 20.91 30.22
N THR A 91 59.53 21.61 31.32
CA THR A 91 60.89 21.89 31.79
C THR A 91 61.02 21.47 33.23
N ALA A 92 62.07 20.74 33.52
CA ALA A 92 62.48 20.37 34.88
C ALA A 92 63.77 21.09 35.26
N THR A 93 63.84 21.50 36.50
CA THR A 93 65.06 22.08 37.08
C THR A 93 65.51 21.23 38.28
N VAL A 94 66.77 20.80 38.30
CA VAL A 94 67.35 20.15 39.48
C VAL A 94 68.36 21.09 40.15
N THR A 95 68.20 21.27 41.45
CA THR A 95 69.00 22.13 42.29
C THR A 95 69.61 21.28 43.41
N CYS A 96 70.92 21.33 43.59
CA CYS A 96 71.66 20.58 44.64
C CYS A 96 72.53 21.50 45.50
N ASP A 97 72.73 21.12 46.76
CA ASP A 97 73.72 21.74 47.65
C ASP A 97 75.06 21.17 47.34
N VAL A 98 76.08 22.04 47.34
CA VAL A 98 77.48 21.68 47.04
C VAL A 98 78.18 21.24 48.38
N VAL A 99 78.67 19.98 48.42
CA VAL A 99 79.35 19.47 49.61
C VAL A 99 80.67 20.21 49.82
N GLY A 100 80.90 20.70 51.06
CA GLY A 100 82.06 21.51 51.41
C GLY A 100 81.84 23.01 51.36
N SER A 101 80.67 23.49 50.96
CA SER A 101 80.25 24.88 50.97
C SER A 101 78.89 25.08 51.68
N ALA A 102 78.86 25.90 52.69
CA ALA A 102 77.64 26.05 53.53
C ALA A 102 76.50 26.75 52.83
N SER A 103 76.67 27.36 51.65
CA SER A 103 75.66 28.16 51.00
C SER A 103 75.72 28.10 49.46
N ALA A 104 76.55 27.27 48.88
CA ALA A 104 76.63 27.15 47.42
C ALA A 104 75.67 26.07 46.92
N THR A 105 74.88 26.44 45.94
CA THR A 105 74.05 25.55 45.19
C THR A 105 74.43 25.54 43.72
N VAL A 106 74.20 24.44 43.06
CA VAL A 106 74.28 24.32 41.60
C VAL A 106 72.94 23.84 41.05
N ASN A 107 72.57 24.35 39.96
CA ASN A 107 71.35 23.92 39.27
C ASN A 107 71.54 23.86 37.76
N ASP A 108 70.69 23.08 37.11
CA ASP A 108 70.58 23.04 35.69
C ASP A 108 69.12 22.69 35.33
N SER A 109 68.74 22.95 34.09
CA SER A 109 67.37 22.74 33.61
C SER A 109 67.39 22.18 32.20
N ASP A 110 66.50 21.25 31.97
CA ASP A 110 66.31 20.74 30.65
C ASP A 110 64.77 20.67 30.33
N GLY A 111 64.45 20.82 29.05
CA GLY A 111 63.10 20.84 28.54
C GLY A 111 62.84 19.77 27.50
N HIS A 112 61.66 19.20 27.55
CA HIS A 112 61.21 18.25 26.55
C HIS A 112 59.89 18.76 25.92
N SER A 113 59.78 18.58 24.59
CA SER A 113 58.58 18.93 23.81
C SER A 113 57.92 17.67 23.25
N VAL A 114 56.64 17.53 23.50
CA VAL A 114 55.82 16.45 22.97
C VAL A 114 54.87 17.04 21.94
N ASN A 115 54.95 16.62 20.69
CA ASN A 115 53.92 16.99 19.69
C ASN A 115 52.64 16.24 20.03
N LEU A 116 51.52 16.97 19.92
CA LEU A 116 50.22 16.40 20.21
C LEU A 116 49.45 16.22 18.90
N PHE A 117 48.92 15.02 18.69
CA PHE A 117 48.03 14.76 17.59
C PHE A 117 46.58 14.57 18.06
N THR A 118 45.65 14.85 17.18
CA THR A 118 44.21 14.57 17.38
C THR A 118 43.79 13.40 16.50
N THR A 119 42.90 12.58 17.01
CA THR A 119 42.31 11.47 16.27
C THR A 119 40.86 11.71 16.00
N ALA A 120 40.43 11.50 14.78
CA ALA A 120 39.05 11.54 14.39
C ALA A 120 38.81 10.62 13.19
N ILE A 121 37.66 10.02 13.14
CA ILE A 121 37.18 9.27 12.00
C ILE A 121 35.74 9.80 11.68
N ASP A 122 35.40 9.88 10.43
CA ASP A 122 34.07 10.23 9.95
C ASP A 122 33.53 9.04 9.17
N VAL A 123 32.35 8.57 9.56
CA VAL A 123 31.71 7.41 8.95
C VAL A 123 30.53 7.85 8.14
N ARG A 124 30.43 7.37 6.90
CA ARG A 124 29.29 7.60 6.02
C ARG A 124 28.64 6.26 5.67
N LYS A 125 27.34 6.19 5.91
CA LYS A 125 26.49 5.07 5.51
C LYS A 125 25.45 5.55 4.52
N ASP A 126 25.35 4.85 3.40
CA ASP A 126 24.42 5.19 2.32
C ASP A 126 23.72 3.93 1.81
N GLY A 127 22.61 4.12 1.09
CA GLY A 127 21.79 3.05 0.53
C GLY A 127 20.74 3.60 -0.41
N PRO A 128 19.77 2.78 -0.86
CA PRO A 128 18.70 3.25 -1.70
C PRO A 128 17.79 4.24 -0.96
N THR A 129 17.19 5.17 -1.70
CA THR A 129 16.28 6.18 -1.15
C THR A 129 14.93 5.59 -0.73
N GLU A 130 14.56 4.45 -1.28
CA GLU A 130 13.36 3.68 -0.98
C GLU A 130 13.51 2.25 -1.50
N ALA A 131 12.69 1.33 -1.00
CA ALA A 131 12.66 -0.07 -1.42
C ALA A 131 11.28 -0.68 -1.15
N LYS A 132 11.12 -1.93 -1.51
CA LYS A 132 9.91 -2.71 -1.28
C LYS A 132 10.22 -3.94 -0.41
N ALA A 133 9.24 -4.42 0.34
CA ALA A 133 9.36 -5.70 1.03
C ALA A 133 9.70 -6.83 0.05
N GLY A 134 10.71 -7.64 0.40
CA GLY A 134 11.26 -8.70 -0.43
C GLY A 134 12.44 -8.29 -1.32
N ASP A 135 12.72 -7.00 -1.48
CA ASP A 135 13.87 -6.53 -2.26
C ASP A 135 15.18 -6.84 -1.54
N THR A 136 16.25 -7.00 -2.33
CA THR A 136 17.61 -7.01 -1.80
C THR A 136 18.26 -5.67 -2.10
N ILE A 137 18.72 -4.99 -1.06
CA ILE A 137 19.31 -3.65 -1.12
C ILE A 137 20.78 -3.70 -0.75
N ASP A 138 21.56 -2.80 -1.34
CA ASP A 138 22.98 -2.63 -1.10
C ASP A 138 23.23 -1.44 -0.18
N TYR A 139 24.12 -1.61 0.80
CA TYR A 139 24.59 -0.52 1.65
C TYR A 139 26.04 -0.19 1.33
N VAL A 140 26.35 1.08 1.26
CA VAL A 140 27.70 1.62 1.17
C VAL A 140 28.10 2.09 2.56
N ILE A 141 29.19 1.55 3.11
CA ILE A 141 29.77 1.98 4.38
C ILE A 141 31.18 2.45 4.09
N CYS A 142 31.44 3.73 4.33
CA CYS A 142 32.72 4.37 4.06
C CYS A 142 33.24 5.06 5.33
N ALA A 143 34.55 5.27 5.40
CA ALA A 143 35.16 6.02 6.47
C ALA A 143 36.29 6.90 5.94
N THR A 144 36.45 8.07 6.56
CA THR A 144 37.50 9.03 6.29
C THR A 144 38.30 9.29 7.57
N ASN A 145 39.61 9.24 7.49
CA ASN A 145 40.49 9.62 8.61
C ASN A 145 40.64 11.14 8.66
N LEU A 146 40.08 11.76 9.69
CA LEU A 146 40.14 13.20 9.95
C LEU A 146 41.15 13.56 11.06
N SER A 147 42.03 12.63 11.42
CA SER A 147 43.12 12.88 12.36
C SER A 147 44.04 14.00 11.85
N SER A 148 44.77 14.65 12.77
CA SER A 148 45.79 15.64 12.39
C SER A 148 46.87 15.02 11.51
N THR A 149 47.54 15.82 10.69
CA THR A 149 48.53 15.35 9.70
C THR A 149 49.77 14.71 10.28
N ASP A 150 50.04 14.91 11.56
CA ASP A 150 51.11 14.33 12.36
C ASP A 150 50.68 13.07 13.13
N ALA A 151 49.41 12.70 13.04
CA ALA A 151 48.93 11.46 13.62
C ALA A 151 49.53 10.25 12.91
N PRO A 152 49.85 9.19 13.65
CA PRO A 152 50.21 7.92 13.02
C PRO A 152 49.04 7.32 12.26
N GLU A 153 49.32 6.46 11.29
CA GLU A 153 48.29 5.68 10.60
C GLU A 153 47.62 4.72 11.59
N PHE A 154 46.37 4.41 11.37
CA PHE A 154 45.69 3.35 12.12
C PHE A 154 46.29 1.97 11.79
N ASP A 155 46.41 1.10 12.78
CA ASP A 155 46.86 -0.27 12.58
C ASP A 155 45.76 -1.17 12.01
N SER A 156 44.55 -0.98 12.47
CA SER A 156 43.39 -1.74 12.00
C SER A 156 42.10 -0.98 12.24
N CYS A 157 41.11 -1.27 11.41
CA CYS A 157 39.75 -0.81 11.61
C CYS A 157 38.77 -1.99 11.53
N THR A 158 37.67 -1.90 12.29
CA THR A 158 36.60 -2.87 12.30
C THR A 158 35.24 -2.18 12.11
N VAL A 159 34.29 -2.88 11.51
CA VAL A 159 32.93 -2.42 11.36
C VAL A 159 31.96 -3.36 12.09
N THR A 160 30.98 -2.76 12.75
CA THR A 160 29.86 -3.47 13.37
C THR A 160 28.55 -2.93 12.81
N ASP A 161 27.72 -3.82 12.25
CA ASP A 161 26.41 -3.55 11.71
C ASP A 161 25.52 -4.78 11.93
N SER A 162 24.60 -4.67 12.87
CA SER A 162 23.77 -5.81 13.28
C SER A 162 22.80 -6.27 12.20
N LEU A 163 22.30 -5.35 11.36
CA LEU A 163 21.38 -5.70 10.27
C LEU A 163 22.10 -6.50 9.19
N LEU A 164 23.34 -6.14 8.89
CA LEU A 164 24.17 -6.80 7.88
C LEU A 164 24.94 -8.02 8.44
N GLY A 165 24.79 -8.30 9.74
CA GLY A 165 25.48 -9.40 10.41
C GLY A 165 26.99 -9.18 10.54
N LEU A 166 27.44 -7.93 10.50
CA LEU A 166 28.84 -7.55 10.72
C LEU A 166 29.07 -7.37 12.24
N ASP A 167 29.93 -8.16 12.82
CA ASP A 167 30.29 -8.10 14.24
C ASP A 167 31.83 -8.01 14.38
N GLY A 168 32.32 -6.77 14.42
CA GLY A 168 33.78 -6.51 14.44
C GLY A 168 34.49 -7.02 13.16
N ALA A 169 33.81 -6.98 12.03
CA ALA A 169 34.38 -7.41 10.74
C ALA A 169 35.51 -6.45 10.32
N ALA A 170 36.53 -6.97 9.62
CA ALA A 170 37.62 -6.14 9.12
C ALA A 170 37.11 -5.04 8.18
N PHE A 171 37.57 -3.82 8.41
CA PHE A 171 37.27 -2.65 7.59
C PHE A 171 38.57 -2.10 6.99
N PRO A 172 38.56 -1.58 5.75
CA PRO A 172 39.72 -0.93 5.15
C PRO A 172 40.21 0.23 6.03
N VAL A 173 41.51 0.36 6.18
CA VAL A 173 42.12 1.42 6.99
C VAL A 173 42.16 2.72 6.18
N PRO A 174 41.48 3.81 6.62
CA PRO A 174 41.56 5.09 5.94
C PRO A 174 42.89 5.81 6.26
N ALA A 175 43.56 6.31 5.23
CA ALA A 175 44.81 7.04 5.37
C ALA A 175 44.60 8.44 5.98
N VAL A 176 45.61 8.97 6.65
CA VAL A 176 45.58 10.32 7.26
C VAL A 176 45.45 11.44 6.21
N ASP A 177 45.57 11.14 4.92
CA ASP A 177 45.42 12.11 3.83
C ASP A 177 43.99 12.59 3.60
N GLY A 178 43.01 12.07 4.34
CA GLY A 178 41.61 12.42 4.22
C GLY A 178 40.89 11.71 3.06
N SER A 179 41.48 10.71 2.44
CA SER A 179 40.84 9.90 1.42
C SER A 179 39.79 8.98 2.06
N GLU A 180 38.60 8.92 1.45
CA GLU A 180 37.55 8.00 1.86
C GLU A 180 37.86 6.57 1.38
N VAL A 181 37.67 5.59 2.24
CA VAL A 181 37.72 4.17 1.91
C VAL A 181 36.40 3.51 2.27
N CYS A 182 35.94 2.55 1.46
CA CYS A 182 34.67 1.90 1.67
C CYS A 182 34.84 0.38 1.83
N LEU A 183 33.86 -0.22 2.48
CA LEU A 183 33.76 -1.68 2.60
C LEU A 183 33.60 -2.30 1.20
N ASP A 184 34.45 -3.28 0.87
CA ASP A 184 34.42 -4.00 -0.40
C ASP A 184 34.57 -5.51 -0.14
N PRO A 185 33.65 -6.36 -0.62
CA PRO A 185 32.42 -6.02 -1.34
C PRO A 185 31.42 -5.25 -0.49
N GLN A 186 30.53 -4.50 -1.15
CA GLN A 186 29.42 -3.84 -0.47
C GLN A 186 28.53 -4.87 0.22
N ALA A 187 27.99 -4.52 1.37
CA ALA A 187 27.12 -5.40 2.12
C ALA A 187 25.66 -5.29 1.65
N THR A 188 25.01 -6.44 1.50
CA THR A 188 23.62 -6.54 1.01
C THR A 188 22.68 -6.97 2.12
N TYR A 189 21.41 -6.53 2.04
CA TYR A 189 20.35 -6.93 2.94
C TYR A 189 19.09 -7.29 2.16
N THR A 190 18.52 -8.46 2.42
CA THR A 190 17.21 -8.84 1.86
C THR A 190 16.12 -8.45 2.85
N ILE A 191 15.25 -7.55 2.44
CA ILE A 191 14.13 -7.06 3.24
C ILE A 191 13.10 -8.18 3.41
N PRO A 192 12.65 -8.50 4.64
CA PRO A 192 11.59 -9.48 4.84
C PRO A 192 10.32 -9.15 4.05
N THR A 193 9.63 -10.17 3.54
CA THR A 193 8.42 -9.99 2.71
C THR A 193 7.23 -9.43 3.48
N ASP A 194 7.28 -9.45 4.81
CA ASP A 194 6.29 -8.90 5.73
C ASP A 194 6.71 -7.56 6.35
N ALA A 195 7.86 -7.01 5.93
CA ALA A 195 8.34 -5.72 6.41
C ALA A 195 7.44 -4.57 5.94
N SER A 196 7.32 -3.54 6.77
CA SER A 196 6.55 -2.33 6.48
C SER A 196 7.17 -1.12 7.19
N GLY A 197 6.90 0.07 6.69
CA GLY A 197 7.40 1.32 7.26
C GLY A 197 8.78 1.69 6.73
N SER A 198 9.86 1.42 7.48
CA SER A 198 11.25 1.68 7.05
C SER A 198 12.19 0.58 7.51
N VAL A 199 13.32 0.46 6.83
CA VAL A 199 14.48 -0.30 7.27
C VAL A 199 15.52 0.69 7.74
N ASP A 200 15.70 0.78 9.07
CA ASP A 200 16.69 1.64 9.70
C ASP A 200 17.95 0.83 9.97
N ASN A 201 19.07 1.30 9.48
CA ASN A 201 20.36 0.61 9.62
C ASN A 201 21.44 1.55 10.12
N ARG A 202 22.29 1.04 11.02
CA ARG A 202 23.42 1.74 11.61
C ARG A 202 24.69 0.93 11.43
N ALA A 203 25.77 1.61 11.05
CA ALA A 203 27.11 1.04 11.04
C ALA A 203 28.03 1.84 11.97
N ASP A 204 28.77 1.15 12.81
CA ASP A 204 29.80 1.70 13.68
C ASP A 204 31.17 1.25 13.15
N VAL A 205 32.11 2.17 12.97
CA VAL A 205 33.49 1.85 12.62
C VAL A 205 34.41 2.29 13.76
N THR A 206 35.28 1.39 14.15
CA THR A 206 36.28 1.63 15.20
C THR A 206 37.66 1.31 14.67
N CYS A 207 38.61 2.23 14.85
CA CYS A 207 40.01 2.05 14.45
C CYS A 207 40.93 2.04 15.66
N THR A 208 42.06 1.36 15.56
CA THR A 208 43.03 1.18 16.64
C THR A 208 44.41 1.65 16.24
N PHE A 209 45.20 2.03 17.25
CA PHE A 209 46.64 2.25 17.17
C PHE A 209 47.33 1.24 18.06
N ALA A 210 48.43 0.61 17.61
CA ALA A 210 49.16 -0.38 18.41
C ALA A 210 49.82 0.23 19.65
N GLU A 211 50.21 1.50 19.63
CA GLU A 211 51.02 2.15 20.65
C GLU A 211 50.24 3.15 21.52
N TYR A 212 48.93 3.39 21.23
CA TYR A 212 48.13 4.37 21.95
C TYR A 212 46.84 3.75 22.47
N ASP A 213 46.57 3.98 23.74
CA ASP A 213 45.27 3.70 24.33
C ASP A 213 44.22 4.69 23.74
N ASN A 214 43.04 4.31 23.55
CA ASN A 214 41.90 5.00 22.93
C ASN A 214 41.71 4.67 21.44
N GLU A 215 40.53 4.18 21.17
CA GLU A 215 40.11 3.75 19.85
C GLU A 215 39.15 4.80 19.27
N PRO A 216 39.54 5.58 18.25
CA PRO A 216 38.60 6.48 17.58
C PRO A 216 37.50 5.69 16.89
N SER A 217 36.28 6.08 17.13
CA SER A 217 35.10 5.45 16.55
C SER A 217 34.07 6.51 16.16
N ASP A 218 33.31 6.20 15.12
CA ASP A 218 32.16 6.99 14.69
C ASP A 218 31.13 6.07 14.10
N PHE A 219 29.92 6.58 13.86
CA PHE A 219 28.82 5.83 13.27
C PHE A 219 27.99 6.70 12.36
N ASP A 220 27.34 6.05 11.40
CA ASP A 220 26.29 6.68 10.61
C ASP A 220 25.09 5.75 10.45
N THR A 221 23.95 6.33 10.13
CA THR A 221 22.66 5.65 9.97
C THR A 221 22.03 5.98 8.63
N HIS A 222 21.44 4.96 8.02
CA HIS A 222 20.64 5.15 6.81
C HIS A 222 19.27 4.52 6.99
N SER A 223 18.22 5.24 6.60
CA SER A 223 16.82 4.79 6.67
C SER A 223 16.26 4.64 5.27
N VAL A 224 15.77 3.45 4.96
CA VAL A 224 15.14 3.13 3.67
C VAL A 224 13.63 3.01 3.86
N PRO A 225 12.84 4.00 3.47
CA PRO A 225 11.38 3.91 3.46
C PRO A 225 10.90 2.77 2.57
N LEU A 226 9.88 2.03 3.02
CA LEU A 226 9.30 0.95 2.26
C LEU A 226 7.97 1.38 1.64
N PHE A 227 7.86 1.21 0.33
CA PHE A 227 6.61 1.41 -0.40
C PHE A 227 5.90 0.08 -0.68
N THR A 228 4.60 0.16 -0.94
CA THR A 228 3.77 -0.99 -1.30
C THR A 228 3.37 -0.94 -2.78
N VAL A 229 3.34 -2.11 -3.42
CA VAL A 229 2.80 -2.28 -4.78
C VAL A 229 1.67 -3.28 -4.68
N THR A 230 0.44 -2.78 -4.65
CA THR A 230 -0.77 -3.60 -4.52
C THR A 230 -1.88 -3.05 -5.40
N ALA A 231 -2.61 -3.94 -6.05
CA ALA A 231 -3.76 -3.57 -6.85
C ALA A 231 -4.80 -4.70 -6.84
N ASN A 232 -6.02 -4.38 -7.23
CA ASN A 232 -7.05 -5.36 -7.56
C ASN A 232 -7.71 -5.01 -8.88
N MET A 233 -8.31 -6.01 -9.52
CA MET A 233 -9.05 -5.85 -10.77
C MET A 233 -10.48 -6.31 -10.56
N THR A 234 -11.44 -5.61 -11.18
CA THR A 234 -12.84 -6.01 -11.26
C THR A 234 -13.29 -5.98 -12.71
N LYS A 235 -14.26 -6.82 -13.06
CA LYS A 235 -14.82 -6.89 -14.39
C LYS A 235 -16.33 -6.99 -14.31
N GLU A 236 -17.03 -6.11 -15.01
CA GLU A 236 -18.49 -6.07 -15.05
C GLU A 236 -18.98 -6.02 -16.49
N CYS A 237 -20.16 -6.58 -16.73
CA CYS A 237 -20.86 -6.54 -18.00
C CYS A 237 -21.90 -5.44 -18.02
N ARG A 238 -22.00 -4.71 -19.14
CA ARG A 238 -23.01 -3.65 -19.33
C ARG A 238 -23.45 -3.53 -20.80
N PRO A 239 -24.76 -3.47 -21.10
CA PRO A 239 -25.86 -3.80 -20.20
C PRO A 239 -25.90 -5.29 -19.88
N ASP A 240 -26.63 -5.68 -18.84
CA ASP A 240 -26.90 -7.06 -18.50
C ASP A 240 -28.35 -7.16 -17.99
N PRO A 241 -29.22 -7.86 -18.70
CA PRO A 241 -29.03 -8.61 -19.95
C PRO A 241 -28.83 -7.72 -21.20
N VAL A 242 -28.28 -8.29 -22.27
CA VAL A 242 -28.07 -7.62 -23.57
C VAL A 242 -28.75 -8.40 -24.69
N ALA A 243 -29.49 -7.71 -25.58
CA ALA A 243 -30.24 -8.34 -26.68
C ALA A 243 -29.34 -8.66 -27.88
N VAL A 244 -29.76 -9.63 -28.70
CA VAL A 244 -29.12 -9.91 -30.00
C VAL A 244 -29.20 -8.66 -30.90
N GLY A 245 -28.05 -8.29 -31.47
CA GLY A 245 -27.90 -7.10 -32.31
C GLY A 245 -27.42 -5.86 -31.56
N GLU A 246 -27.38 -5.88 -30.25
CA GLU A 246 -26.88 -4.80 -29.41
C GLU A 246 -25.40 -5.03 -29.03
N ASP A 247 -24.73 -3.97 -28.62
CA ASP A 247 -23.33 -4.04 -28.19
C ASP A 247 -23.26 -4.32 -26.69
N ILE A 248 -22.51 -5.38 -26.36
CA ILE A 248 -22.11 -5.70 -25.00
C ILE A 248 -20.76 -5.07 -24.72
N THR A 249 -20.60 -4.48 -23.56
CA THR A 249 -19.37 -3.85 -23.08
C THR A 249 -18.95 -4.47 -21.76
N TRP A 250 -17.69 -4.82 -21.62
CA TRP A 250 -17.12 -5.23 -20.33
C TRP A 250 -16.28 -4.11 -19.76
N GLU A 251 -16.68 -3.60 -18.60
CA GLU A 251 -15.90 -2.61 -17.86
C GLU A 251 -14.86 -3.34 -16.99
N ILE A 252 -13.58 -3.20 -17.35
CA ILE A 252 -12.44 -3.77 -16.61
C ILE A 252 -11.81 -2.62 -15.84
N THR A 253 -11.91 -2.65 -14.52
CA THR A 253 -11.38 -1.59 -13.65
C THR A 253 -10.21 -2.13 -12.83
N ILE A 254 -9.06 -1.43 -12.88
CA ILE A 254 -7.92 -1.67 -12.01
C ILE A 254 -7.91 -0.59 -10.94
N ASN A 255 -7.88 -1.02 -9.67
CA ASN A 255 -7.73 -0.13 -8.52
C ASN A 255 -6.33 -0.35 -7.95
N ASN A 256 -5.49 0.66 -8.05
CA ASN A 256 -4.17 0.70 -7.44
C ASN A 256 -4.32 1.08 -5.96
N THR A 257 -4.02 0.15 -5.07
CA THR A 257 -4.08 0.36 -3.61
C THR A 257 -2.68 0.55 -2.99
N GLY A 258 -1.64 0.60 -3.84
CA GLY A 258 -0.25 0.82 -3.46
C GLY A 258 0.14 2.29 -3.42
N ASP A 259 1.41 2.53 -3.10
CA ASP A 259 2.00 3.85 -2.90
C ASP A 259 2.67 4.42 -4.16
N LYS A 260 2.77 3.62 -5.23
CA LYS A 260 3.42 3.99 -6.49
C LYS A 260 2.44 3.93 -7.66
N ASP A 261 2.62 4.79 -8.64
CA ASP A 261 1.94 4.67 -9.92
C ASP A 261 2.33 3.35 -10.59
N ILE A 262 1.36 2.70 -11.22
CA ILE A 262 1.58 1.41 -11.91
C ILE A 262 1.14 1.47 -13.35
N ASP A 263 1.87 0.77 -14.21
CA ASP A 263 1.53 0.51 -15.60
C ASP A 263 1.11 -0.95 -15.74
N CYS A 264 -0.13 -1.18 -16.14
CA CYS A 264 -0.74 -2.49 -16.25
C CYS A 264 -0.97 -2.87 -17.72
N LEU A 265 -0.40 -3.97 -18.16
CA LEU A 265 -0.74 -4.58 -19.44
C LEU A 265 -1.97 -5.47 -19.25
N VAL A 266 -3.12 -5.01 -19.74
CA VAL A 266 -4.39 -5.73 -19.67
C VAL A 266 -4.58 -6.57 -20.90
N ILE A 267 -4.90 -7.85 -20.71
CA ILE A 267 -5.21 -8.82 -21.76
C ILE A 267 -6.66 -9.27 -21.55
N ASP A 268 -7.47 -9.11 -22.59
CA ASP A 268 -8.88 -9.50 -22.60
C ASP A 268 -9.15 -10.48 -23.75
N ASP A 269 -10.06 -11.44 -23.57
CA ASP A 269 -10.37 -12.46 -24.55
C ASP A 269 -11.46 -12.05 -25.57
N THR A 270 -11.92 -10.80 -25.53
CA THR A 270 -12.86 -10.25 -26.52
C THR A 270 -12.28 -10.34 -27.92
N ALA A 271 -13.05 -10.85 -28.86
CA ALA A 271 -12.65 -10.92 -30.26
C ALA A 271 -12.34 -9.51 -30.82
N GLY A 272 -11.10 -9.32 -31.29
CA GLY A 272 -10.63 -8.04 -31.80
C GLY A 272 -9.95 -7.12 -30.79
N TYR A 273 -9.83 -7.54 -29.53
CA TYR A 273 -9.04 -6.81 -28.54
C TYR A 273 -7.57 -6.73 -28.96
N PRO A 274 -6.88 -5.61 -28.74
CA PRO A 274 -5.50 -5.43 -29.19
C PRO A 274 -4.55 -6.50 -28.65
N ALA A 275 -3.77 -7.13 -29.52
CA ALA A 275 -2.67 -8.01 -29.10
C ALA A 275 -1.35 -7.23 -29.12
N PRO A 276 -0.48 -7.31 -28.09
CA PRO A 276 -0.48 -8.27 -26.98
C PRO A 276 -1.34 -7.87 -25.77
N GLY A 277 -2.09 -6.79 -25.81
CA GLY A 277 -2.90 -6.22 -24.75
C GLY A 277 -2.93 -4.71 -24.82
N GLU A 278 -3.62 -4.08 -23.91
CA GLU A 278 -3.70 -2.62 -23.77
C GLU A 278 -3.04 -2.15 -22.48
N LEU A 279 -2.27 -1.05 -22.57
CA LEU A 279 -1.58 -0.50 -21.42
C LEU A 279 -2.47 0.51 -20.71
N LEU A 280 -2.63 0.31 -19.41
CA LEU A 280 -3.38 1.17 -18.51
C LEU A 280 -2.46 1.70 -17.42
N SER A 281 -2.34 3.03 -17.30
CA SER A 281 -1.54 3.68 -16.26
C SER A 281 -2.44 4.13 -15.12
N VAL A 282 -2.23 3.58 -13.93
CA VAL A 282 -3.09 3.80 -12.77
C VAL A 282 -2.30 4.48 -11.65
N PRO A 283 -2.64 5.72 -11.28
CA PRO A 283 -1.93 6.45 -10.25
C PRO A 283 -2.09 5.79 -8.87
N ALA A 284 -1.12 6.05 -7.98
CA ALA A 284 -1.16 5.58 -6.60
C ALA A 284 -2.47 5.97 -5.90
N GLY A 285 -3.12 4.99 -5.28
CA GLY A 285 -4.43 5.17 -4.63
C GLY A 285 -5.59 5.50 -5.57
N GLY A 286 -5.39 5.43 -6.90
CA GLY A 286 -6.38 5.71 -7.92
C GLY A 286 -6.92 4.48 -8.62
N SER A 287 -7.80 4.71 -9.61
CA SER A 287 -8.32 3.67 -10.48
C SER A 287 -8.44 4.17 -11.92
N ASP A 288 -8.35 3.24 -12.86
CA ASP A 288 -8.63 3.49 -14.28
C ASP A 288 -9.27 2.26 -14.90
N SER A 289 -9.94 2.41 -16.06
CA SER A 289 -10.72 1.34 -16.66
C SER A 289 -10.61 1.29 -18.18
N LEU A 290 -10.80 0.08 -18.71
CA LEU A 290 -10.95 -0.23 -20.12
C LEU A 290 -12.35 -0.80 -20.38
N THR A 291 -12.87 -0.57 -21.59
CA THR A 291 -14.24 -0.97 -21.96
C THR A 291 -14.25 -1.72 -23.29
N PRO A 292 -13.64 -2.92 -23.39
CA PRO A 292 -13.78 -3.74 -24.59
C PRO A 292 -15.25 -4.07 -24.86
N SER A 293 -15.63 -4.06 -26.14
CA SER A 293 -17.02 -4.30 -26.54
C SER A 293 -17.09 -5.15 -27.81
N ARG A 294 -18.22 -5.85 -27.99
CA ARG A 294 -18.60 -6.50 -29.23
C ARG A 294 -20.11 -6.52 -29.41
N THR A 295 -20.57 -6.65 -30.64
CA THR A 295 -21.99 -6.86 -30.91
C THR A 295 -22.38 -8.32 -30.63
N VAL A 296 -23.51 -8.52 -29.95
CA VAL A 296 -24.14 -9.83 -29.73
C VAL A 296 -24.75 -10.31 -31.04
N VAL A 297 -24.45 -11.54 -31.43
CA VAL A 297 -24.95 -12.11 -32.70
C VAL A 297 -25.87 -13.30 -32.44
N GLU A 298 -26.74 -13.57 -33.40
CA GLU A 298 -27.60 -14.76 -33.36
C GLU A 298 -26.72 -16.04 -33.27
N GLY A 299 -26.99 -16.88 -32.27
CA GLY A 299 -26.21 -18.07 -31.96
C GLY A 299 -25.18 -17.90 -30.85
N ASP A 300 -24.98 -16.69 -30.32
CA ASP A 300 -24.42 -16.54 -28.99
C ASP A 300 -25.31 -17.27 -27.97
N GLY A 301 -24.75 -17.98 -27.05
CA GLY A 301 -25.54 -18.76 -26.07
C GLY A 301 -26.35 -17.87 -25.13
N PRO A 302 -27.08 -18.45 -24.18
CA PRO A 302 -27.84 -17.67 -23.21
C PRO A 302 -26.94 -16.83 -22.30
N THR A 303 -25.65 -17.08 -22.33
CA THR A 303 -24.64 -16.35 -21.54
C THR A 303 -23.37 -16.19 -22.37
N ILE A 304 -22.80 -15.01 -22.37
CA ILE A 304 -21.47 -14.73 -22.91
C ILE A 304 -20.52 -14.49 -21.75
N SER A 305 -19.51 -15.35 -21.63
CA SER A 305 -18.43 -15.17 -20.67
C SER A 305 -17.27 -14.42 -21.31
N ASN A 306 -16.67 -13.50 -20.58
CA ASN A 306 -15.45 -12.82 -20.99
C ASN A 306 -14.47 -12.74 -19.83
N THR A 307 -13.18 -12.99 -20.12
CA THR A 307 -12.13 -13.10 -19.11
C THR A 307 -11.00 -12.12 -19.40
N ALA A 308 -10.55 -11.42 -18.36
CA ALA A 308 -9.39 -10.53 -18.42
C ALA A 308 -8.32 -10.93 -17.39
N THR A 309 -7.08 -10.63 -17.75
CA THR A 309 -5.92 -10.69 -16.88
C THR A 309 -5.11 -9.40 -17.02
N ALA A 310 -4.36 -9.02 -16.01
CA ALA A 310 -3.43 -7.91 -16.13
C ALA A 310 -2.10 -8.25 -15.45
N SER A 311 -1.01 -7.73 -16.01
CA SER A 311 0.31 -7.74 -15.36
C SER A 311 0.75 -6.29 -15.18
N CYS A 312 0.94 -5.88 -13.93
CA CYS A 312 1.24 -4.50 -13.57
C CYS A 312 2.67 -4.38 -13.04
N THR A 313 3.37 -3.33 -13.43
CA THR A 313 4.69 -2.95 -12.91
C THR A 313 4.63 -1.54 -12.37
N VAL A 314 5.56 -1.17 -11.49
CA VAL A 314 5.71 0.24 -11.09
C VAL A 314 6.01 1.06 -12.35
N ALA A 315 5.37 2.22 -12.49
CA ALA A 315 5.56 3.08 -13.65
C ALA A 315 7.02 3.54 -13.73
N ALA A 316 7.58 3.55 -14.94
CA ALA A 316 8.98 3.92 -15.16
C ALA A 316 9.33 5.35 -14.67
N SER A 317 8.33 6.24 -14.54
CA SER A 317 8.48 7.57 -13.95
C SER A 317 8.84 7.55 -12.45
N GLU A 318 8.52 6.47 -11.75
CA GLU A 318 8.77 6.28 -10.32
C GLU A 318 10.12 5.63 -10.01
N GLY A 319 10.81 5.08 -11.02
CA GLY A 319 12.09 4.38 -10.89
C GLY A 319 12.07 3.01 -11.58
N GLU A 320 13.24 2.39 -11.65
CA GLU A 320 13.36 1.02 -12.16
C GLU A 320 13.23 0.03 -10.99
N TYR A 321 12.06 -0.58 -10.88
CA TYR A 321 11.78 -1.62 -9.88
C TYR A 321 11.45 -2.94 -10.59
N ASP A 322 12.16 -3.98 -10.24
CA ASP A 322 12.02 -5.32 -10.86
C ASP A 322 10.89 -6.13 -10.20
N ASN A 323 9.66 -5.58 -10.26
CA ASN A 323 8.50 -6.20 -9.63
C ASN A 323 7.26 -6.08 -10.48
N SER A 324 6.62 -7.22 -10.75
CA SER A 324 5.29 -7.28 -11.35
C SER A 324 4.28 -7.89 -10.37
N ILE A 325 3.04 -7.39 -10.42
CA ILE A 325 1.87 -8.03 -9.83
C ILE A 325 0.96 -8.52 -10.95
N ASP A 326 0.56 -9.79 -10.86
CA ASP A 326 -0.40 -10.37 -11.79
C ASP A 326 -1.79 -10.32 -11.16
N LEU A 327 -2.76 -9.81 -11.92
CA LEU A 327 -4.16 -9.65 -11.52
C LEU A 327 -5.07 -10.55 -12.36
N GLY A 328 -6.07 -11.13 -11.73
CA GLY A 328 -7.02 -12.01 -12.36
C GLY A 328 -6.57 -13.49 -12.39
N PRO A 329 -7.22 -14.32 -13.17
CA PRO A 329 -8.26 -13.97 -14.15
C PRO A 329 -9.56 -13.47 -13.48
N GLU A 330 -10.15 -12.40 -14.04
CA GLU A 330 -11.49 -11.92 -13.70
C GLU A 330 -12.43 -12.21 -14.87
N THR A 331 -13.57 -12.82 -14.59
CA THR A 331 -14.57 -13.20 -15.58
C THR A 331 -15.90 -12.53 -15.29
N ALA A 332 -16.52 -11.96 -16.29
CA ALA A 332 -17.89 -11.47 -16.25
C ALA A 332 -18.76 -12.24 -17.23
N ASP A 333 -19.88 -12.74 -16.74
CA ASP A 333 -20.90 -13.43 -17.48
C ASP A 333 -22.05 -12.47 -17.77
N CYS A 334 -22.46 -12.37 -19.03
CA CYS A 334 -23.54 -11.50 -19.45
C CYS A 334 -24.68 -12.34 -19.98
N GLU A 335 -25.87 -12.08 -19.52
CA GLU A 335 -27.06 -12.81 -19.95
C GLU A 335 -27.59 -12.29 -21.29
N ILE A 336 -27.91 -13.22 -22.18
CA ILE A 336 -28.61 -12.92 -23.41
C ILE A 336 -30.03 -13.46 -23.26
N PRO A 337 -31.03 -12.59 -23.21
CA PRO A 337 -32.42 -13.04 -23.17
C PRO A 337 -32.71 -13.94 -24.39
N PRO A 338 -33.47 -15.01 -24.23
CA PRO A 338 -33.88 -15.81 -25.36
C PRO A 338 -34.62 -14.92 -26.39
N ASP A 339 -34.31 -15.13 -27.66
CA ASP A 339 -35.09 -14.50 -28.76
C ASP A 339 -36.49 -15.10 -28.76
N VAL A 340 -37.35 -14.47 -27.95
CA VAL A 340 -38.76 -14.88 -27.83
C VAL A 340 -39.60 -14.08 -28.83
N ASP A 341 -40.37 -14.77 -29.62
CA ASP A 341 -41.43 -14.16 -30.41
C ASP A 341 -42.43 -13.47 -29.47
N GLU A 342 -42.24 -12.18 -29.20
CA GLU A 342 -43.07 -11.44 -28.27
C GLU A 342 -44.52 -11.36 -28.75
N ILE A 343 -45.44 -11.74 -27.88
CA ILE A 343 -46.88 -11.70 -28.12
C ILE A 343 -47.48 -10.54 -27.34
N CYS A 344 -48.05 -9.57 -28.04
CA CYS A 344 -48.66 -8.40 -27.44
C CYS A 344 -50.18 -8.42 -27.59
N ARG A 345 -50.87 -8.36 -26.48
CA ARG A 345 -52.35 -8.31 -26.41
C ARG A 345 -52.79 -7.24 -25.42
N THR A 346 -53.81 -6.50 -25.86
CA THR A 346 -54.36 -5.44 -25.03
C THR A 346 -55.10 -5.97 -23.79
N PRO A 347 -55.25 -5.15 -22.75
CA PRO A 347 -56.09 -5.51 -21.60
C PRO A 347 -57.54 -5.91 -22.01
N GLY A 348 -58.03 -5.33 -23.11
CA GLY A 348 -59.34 -5.70 -23.68
C GLY A 348 -59.37 -7.13 -24.18
N PHE A 349 -58.31 -7.61 -24.82
CA PHE A 349 -58.20 -9.01 -25.25
C PHE A 349 -58.28 -9.95 -24.04
N TRP A 350 -57.42 -9.77 -23.07
CA TRP A 350 -57.35 -10.62 -21.87
C TRP A 350 -58.65 -10.59 -21.06
N GLY A 351 -59.31 -9.42 -20.93
CA GLY A 351 -60.60 -9.28 -20.26
C GLY A 351 -61.73 -9.99 -21.00
N THR A 352 -61.68 -10.14 -22.32
CA THR A 352 -62.71 -10.88 -23.09
C THR A 352 -62.49 -12.38 -23.12
N HIS A 353 -61.30 -12.83 -22.73
CA HIS A 353 -60.90 -14.25 -22.65
C HIS A 353 -60.71 -14.73 -21.21
N ALA A 354 -61.30 -14.03 -20.25
CA ALA A 354 -61.24 -14.35 -18.83
C ALA A 354 -62.62 -14.63 -18.23
N GLY A 355 -62.68 -15.34 -17.13
CA GLY A 355 -63.88 -15.61 -16.35
C GLY A 355 -64.71 -16.81 -16.86
N GLU A 356 -65.92 -16.98 -16.32
CA GLU A 356 -66.76 -18.10 -16.67
C GLU A 356 -67.17 -18.09 -18.17
N GLU A 357 -67.07 -19.29 -18.77
CA GLU A 357 -67.51 -19.47 -20.16
C GLU A 357 -68.98 -19.13 -20.39
N LYS A 358 -69.17 -18.42 -21.44
CA LYS A 358 -70.51 -18.29 -21.99
C LYS A 358 -70.75 -19.49 -22.89
N GLU A 359 -71.67 -20.40 -22.49
CA GLU A 359 -72.05 -21.62 -23.19
C GLU A 359 -71.45 -21.78 -24.61
N GLY A 360 -70.32 -22.50 -24.65
CA GLY A 360 -69.73 -23.04 -25.88
C GLY A 360 -68.91 -22.11 -26.76
N ARG A 361 -68.45 -20.92 -26.29
CA ARG A 361 -67.81 -19.91 -27.18
C ARG A 361 -66.52 -19.22 -26.69
N SER A 362 -66.06 -19.42 -25.49
CA SER A 362 -64.77 -18.94 -25.04
C SER A 362 -64.18 -19.82 -23.96
N THR A 363 -62.93 -20.18 -24.09
CA THR A 363 -62.13 -20.76 -23.00
C THR A 363 -61.67 -19.63 -22.08
N ASN A 364 -61.49 -19.92 -20.79
CA ASN A 364 -60.89 -18.98 -19.86
C ASN A 364 -59.36 -18.95 -20.07
N LEU A 365 -58.92 -18.42 -21.23
CA LEU A 365 -57.53 -18.39 -21.65
C LEU A 365 -56.66 -17.65 -20.63
N THR A 366 -57.18 -16.57 -20.05
CA THR A 366 -56.44 -15.81 -19.03
C THR A 366 -56.11 -16.67 -17.80
N GLN A 367 -57.06 -17.54 -17.38
CA GLN A 367 -56.76 -18.49 -16.29
C GLN A 367 -55.78 -19.58 -16.71
N GLU A 368 -55.88 -20.06 -17.94
CA GLU A 368 -54.92 -21.07 -18.44
C GLU A 368 -53.48 -20.54 -18.45
N VAL A 369 -53.28 -19.24 -18.80
CA VAL A 369 -51.98 -18.58 -18.74
C VAL A 369 -51.47 -18.43 -17.29
N ILE A 370 -52.37 -18.06 -16.35
CA ILE A 370 -52.01 -17.98 -14.93
C ILE A 370 -51.63 -19.37 -14.40
N ASP A 371 -52.43 -20.41 -14.75
CA ASP A 371 -52.18 -21.79 -14.32
C ASP A 371 -50.87 -22.34 -14.91
N PHE A 372 -50.57 -22.00 -16.17
CA PHE A 372 -49.33 -22.33 -16.83
C PHE A 372 -48.11 -21.73 -16.10
N ASN A 373 -48.22 -20.50 -15.62
CA ASN A 373 -47.20 -19.85 -14.82
C ASN A 373 -47.20 -20.30 -13.34
N GLY A 374 -47.70 -21.53 -13.06
CA GLY A 374 -47.71 -22.08 -11.70
C GLY A 374 -48.83 -21.59 -10.81
N GLY A 375 -49.86 -20.96 -11.38
CA GLY A 375 -51.06 -20.49 -10.68
C GLY A 375 -50.95 -19.06 -10.11
N SER A 376 -49.92 -18.30 -10.48
CA SER A 376 -49.73 -16.91 -10.05
C SER A 376 -49.00 -16.10 -11.12
N LEU A 377 -49.36 -14.82 -11.27
CA LEU A 377 -48.60 -13.80 -12.01
C LEU A 377 -47.65 -13.02 -11.08
N GLY A 378 -47.46 -13.48 -9.84
CA GLY A 378 -46.69 -12.77 -8.82
C GLY A 378 -47.42 -11.50 -8.32
N THR A 379 -46.64 -10.59 -7.76
CA THR A 379 -47.16 -9.35 -7.17
C THR A 379 -47.14 -8.22 -8.17
N ILE A 380 -48.35 -7.73 -8.55
CA ILE A 380 -48.54 -6.60 -9.45
C ILE A 380 -49.17 -5.45 -8.68
N CYS A 381 -48.52 -4.28 -8.66
CA CYS A 381 -48.96 -3.10 -7.86
C CYS A 381 -49.17 -3.41 -6.37
N GLY A 382 -48.43 -4.35 -5.81
CA GLY A 382 -48.57 -4.75 -4.41
C GLY A 382 -49.58 -5.84 -4.13
N GLU A 383 -50.30 -6.35 -5.14
CA GLU A 383 -51.30 -7.40 -5.04
C GLU A 383 -50.85 -8.68 -5.75
N GLU A 384 -51.05 -9.82 -5.14
CA GLU A 384 -50.74 -11.12 -5.76
C GLU A 384 -51.87 -11.54 -6.68
N ILE A 385 -51.58 -11.82 -7.96
CA ILE A 385 -52.59 -12.15 -8.98
C ILE A 385 -52.61 -13.67 -9.22
N THR A 386 -53.63 -14.36 -8.73
CA THR A 386 -53.68 -15.83 -8.73
C THR A 386 -54.85 -16.43 -9.50
N ASN A 387 -55.85 -15.64 -9.89
CA ASN A 387 -57.04 -16.18 -10.54
C ASN A 387 -57.77 -15.17 -11.42
N THR A 388 -58.78 -15.66 -12.18
CA THR A 388 -59.68 -14.84 -13.00
C THR A 388 -61.09 -14.77 -12.44
N SER A 389 -61.34 -15.27 -11.21
CA SER A 389 -62.67 -15.25 -10.64
C SER A 389 -63.17 -13.82 -10.47
N VAL A 390 -64.37 -13.60 -10.94
CA VAL A 390 -65.14 -12.40 -10.65
C VAL A 390 -65.75 -12.58 -9.27
N TYR A 391 -65.53 -11.64 -8.39
CA TYR A 391 -66.26 -11.63 -7.11
C TYR A 391 -67.76 -11.59 -7.39
N ASP A 392 -68.46 -12.63 -6.91
CA ASP A 392 -69.92 -12.67 -6.94
C ASP A 392 -70.46 -11.66 -5.91
N TYR A 393 -70.67 -10.44 -6.36
CA TYR A 393 -71.24 -9.35 -5.55
C TYR A 393 -72.79 -9.56 -5.36
N THR A 394 -73.12 -10.75 -4.89
CA THR A 394 -74.50 -11.05 -4.48
C THR A 394 -74.65 -10.86 -2.98
N GLY A 395 -74.73 -9.66 -2.51
CA GLY A 395 -75.28 -9.39 -1.18
C GLY A 395 -74.38 -8.74 -0.19
N ALA A 396 -74.73 -7.52 0.08
CA ALA A 396 -74.61 -6.82 1.36
C ALA A 396 -73.55 -7.39 2.39
N GLY A 397 -72.38 -6.91 2.31
CA GLY A 397 -71.53 -7.00 3.48
C GLY A 397 -70.07 -7.36 3.17
N SER A 398 -69.25 -6.39 3.33
CA SER A 398 -67.81 -6.50 3.53
C SER A 398 -67.04 -7.14 2.38
N TYR A 399 -66.37 -6.32 1.62
CA TYR A 399 -65.15 -6.74 0.97
C TYR A 399 -64.35 -7.57 1.96
N PRO A 400 -63.95 -8.80 1.65
CA PRO A 400 -62.85 -9.39 2.37
C PRO A 400 -61.64 -8.55 2.02
N GLY A 401 -61.11 -7.82 2.97
CA GLY A 401 -59.97 -6.98 2.83
C GLY A 401 -58.65 -7.76 2.77
N ASN A 402 -58.59 -8.82 2.00
CA ASN A 402 -57.39 -9.55 1.66
C ASN A 402 -57.56 -10.00 0.22
N GLY A 403 -56.92 -9.29 -0.68
CA GLY A 403 -56.96 -9.44 -2.10
C GLY A 403 -56.98 -10.89 -2.58
N ASP A 404 -58.09 -11.33 -3.09
CA ASP A 404 -58.15 -12.52 -3.92
C ASP A 404 -57.72 -12.17 -5.35
N GLY A 405 -56.61 -11.47 -5.49
CA GLY A 405 -55.93 -11.05 -6.71
C GLY A 405 -56.52 -11.50 -8.04
N SER A 406 -57.69 -10.99 -8.40
CA SER A 406 -58.36 -11.37 -9.65
C SER A 406 -57.84 -10.56 -10.84
N ALA A 407 -57.18 -11.24 -11.78
CA ALA A 407 -56.75 -10.64 -13.05
C ALA A 407 -57.92 -9.98 -13.80
N VAL A 408 -59.15 -10.54 -13.72
CA VAL A 408 -60.31 -9.99 -14.36
C VAL A 408 -60.70 -8.65 -13.78
N GLU A 409 -60.66 -8.51 -12.47
CA GLU A 409 -60.96 -7.24 -11.82
C GLU A 409 -59.99 -6.16 -12.28
N GLY A 410 -58.66 -6.46 -12.28
CA GLY A 410 -57.65 -5.53 -12.74
C GLY A 410 -57.78 -5.12 -14.19
N ILE A 411 -57.97 -6.08 -15.07
CA ILE A 411 -58.11 -5.83 -16.51
C ILE A 411 -59.41 -5.07 -16.83
N CYS A 412 -60.47 -5.26 -16.07
CA CYS A 412 -61.77 -4.61 -16.31
C CYS A 412 -61.91 -3.21 -15.71
N VAL A 413 -60.86 -2.66 -15.11
CA VAL A 413 -60.84 -1.28 -14.62
C VAL A 413 -61.19 -0.29 -15.72
N HIS A 414 -62.02 0.71 -15.39
CA HIS A 414 -62.40 1.73 -16.36
C HIS A 414 -61.19 2.61 -16.75
N PRO A 415 -60.94 2.84 -18.06
CA PRO A 415 -59.77 3.60 -18.52
C PRO A 415 -59.69 5.08 -18.08
N LYS A 416 -60.75 5.60 -17.45
CA LYS A 416 -60.81 6.95 -16.85
C LYS A 416 -60.72 6.91 -15.31
N GLY A 417 -60.25 5.81 -14.72
CA GLY A 417 -60.05 5.67 -13.29
C GLY A 417 -58.79 6.39 -12.79
N ALA A 418 -58.48 6.20 -11.51
CA ALA A 418 -57.20 6.67 -10.95
C ALA A 418 -56.02 6.09 -11.72
N GLN A 419 -54.92 6.85 -11.86
CA GLN A 419 -53.73 6.43 -12.63
C GLN A 419 -53.18 5.07 -12.15
N VAL A 420 -53.13 4.82 -10.86
CA VAL A 420 -52.68 3.54 -10.30
C VAL A 420 -53.51 2.37 -10.82
N ARG A 421 -54.83 2.52 -10.93
CA ARG A 421 -55.71 1.47 -11.46
C ARG A 421 -55.52 1.27 -12.96
N GLN A 422 -55.29 2.37 -13.70
CA GLN A 422 -55.00 2.29 -15.13
C GLN A 422 -53.66 1.58 -15.38
N LEU A 423 -52.61 1.89 -14.58
CA LEU A 423 -51.33 1.25 -14.68
C LEU A 423 -51.42 -0.24 -14.32
N MET A 424 -52.10 -0.61 -13.24
CA MET A 424 -52.33 -2.00 -12.89
C MET A 424 -53.02 -2.79 -14.01
N ARG A 425 -54.02 -2.18 -14.67
CA ARG A 425 -54.67 -2.79 -15.83
C ARG A 425 -53.67 -3.12 -16.95
N GLN A 426 -52.73 -2.21 -17.22
CA GLN A 426 -51.73 -2.40 -18.25
C GLN A 426 -50.67 -3.44 -17.80
N LEU A 427 -50.23 -3.40 -16.56
CA LEU A 427 -49.25 -4.34 -16.03
C LEU A 427 -49.76 -5.79 -16.00
N ILE A 428 -51.04 -6.02 -15.63
CA ILE A 428 -51.59 -7.38 -15.68
C ILE A 428 -51.62 -7.91 -17.11
N ALA A 429 -51.98 -7.08 -18.08
CA ALA A 429 -51.96 -7.49 -19.48
C ALA A 429 -50.54 -7.73 -19.99
N ALA A 430 -49.55 -6.90 -19.59
CA ALA A 430 -48.15 -7.08 -19.93
C ALA A 430 -47.60 -8.37 -19.30
N SER A 431 -47.88 -8.64 -18.04
CA SER A 431 -47.47 -9.89 -17.38
C SER A 431 -48.02 -11.13 -18.12
N LEU A 432 -49.27 -11.10 -18.51
CA LEU A 432 -49.85 -12.18 -19.32
C LEU A 432 -49.18 -12.29 -20.70
N ASN A 433 -48.87 -11.17 -21.35
CA ASN A 433 -48.14 -11.13 -22.61
C ASN A 433 -46.72 -11.72 -22.42
N CYS A 434 -46.03 -11.38 -21.35
CA CYS A 434 -44.70 -11.90 -21.05
C CYS A 434 -44.70 -13.43 -20.84
N VAL A 435 -45.69 -13.96 -20.10
CA VAL A 435 -45.84 -15.41 -19.90
C VAL A 435 -46.11 -16.11 -21.25
N VAL A 436 -47.00 -15.56 -22.10
CA VAL A 436 -47.28 -16.15 -23.42
C VAL A 436 -46.13 -15.98 -24.41
N SER A 437 -45.23 -15.07 -24.18
CA SER A 437 -44.00 -14.89 -24.94
C SER A 437 -42.85 -15.81 -24.48
N GLY A 438 -43.08 -16.67 -23.48
CA GLY A 438 -42.07 -17.58 -22.96
C GLY A 438 -41.19 -17.00 -21.87
N GLY A 439 -41.44 -15.76 -21.44
CA GLY A 439 -40.81 -15.12 -20.30
C GLY A 439 -41.50 -15.43 -18.96
N GLY A 440 -40.98 -14.85 -17.88
CA GLY A 440 -41.63 -14.90 -16.56
C GLY A 440 -42.86 -13.94 -16.49
N ALA A 441 -43.70 -14.14 -15.49
CA ALA A 441 -44.83 -13.20 -15.23
C ALA A 441 -44.35 -11.80 -14.76
N ASP A 442 -43.12 -11.70 -14.32
CA ASP A 442 -42.40 -10.45 -14.05
C ASP A 442 -41.70 -9.87 -15.29
N CYS A 443 -42.00 -10.43 -16.47
CA CYS A 443 -41.42 -10.12 -17.77
C CYS A 443 -39.91 -10.44 -17.91
N THR A 444 -39.30 -11.18 -17.00
CA THR A 444 -37.92 -11.67 -17.18
C THR A 444 -37.81 -12.37 -18.54
N GLY A 445 -36.79 -12.01 -19.33
CA GLY A 445 -36.54 -12.55 -20.66
C GLY A 445 -37.42 -11.96 -21.79
N VAL A 446 -38.13 -10.85 -21.56
CA VAL A 446 -38.95 -10.10 -22.54
C VAL A 446 -38.44 -8.67 -22.59
N SER A 447 -38.54 -8.00 -23.77
CA SER A 447 -37.98 -6.66 -24.01
C SER A 447 -38.45 -5.58 -23.02
N ILE A 448 -39.63 -5.76 -22.42
CA ILE A 448 -40.24 -4.79 -21.49
C ILE A 448 -39.78 -4.95 -20.03
N TYR A 449 -38.85 -5.86 -19.70
CA TYR A 449 -38.53 -6.25 -18.33
C TYR A 449 -38.20 -5.07 -17.40
N ASP A 450 -37.32 -4.19 -17.83
CA ASP A 450 -36.89 -3.05 -17.00
C ASP A 450 -38.03 -2.08 -16.77
N ASP A 451 -38.74 -1.70 -17.85
CA ASP A 451 -39.88 -0.81 -17.77
C ASP A 451 -41.04 -1.42 -16.97
N PHE A 452 -41.25 -2.74 -17.08
CA PHE A 452 -42.26 -3.46 -16.29
C PHE A 452 -41.90 -3.43 -14.80
N THR A 453 -40.66 -3.68 -14.45
CA THR A 453 -40.17 -3.70 -13.07
C THR A 453 -40.32 -2.34 -12.40
N ASP A 454 -39.88 -1.28 -13.09
CA ASP A 454 -39.95 0.09 -12.59
C ASP A 454 -41.41 0.57 -12.48
N ALA A 455 -42.24 0.27 -13.51
CA ALA A 455 -43.66 0.60 -13.51
C ALA A 455 -44.41 -0.11 -12.37
N ASN A 456 -44.11 -1.40 -12.12
CA ASN A 456 -44.69 -2.18 -11.05
C ASN A 456 -44.33 -1.62 -9.67
N ALA A 457 -43.05 -1.25 -9.46
CA ALA A 457 -42.59 -0.61 -8.23
C ALA A 457 -43.26 0.75 -8.00
N ALA A 458 -43.36 1.59 -9.06
CA ALA A 458 -44.04 2.89 -9.00
C ALA A 458 -45.55 2.74 -8.70
N CYS A 459 -46.16 1.74 -9.28
CA CYS A 459 -47.57 1.39 -9.05
C CYS A 459 -47.81 0.99 -7.59
N ALA A 460 -47.00 0.09 -7.06
CA ALA A 460 -47.10 -0.38 -5.68
C ALA A 460 -46.86 0.73 -4.64
N ALA A 461 -45.95 1.66 -4.94
CA ALA A 461 -45.69 2.82 -4.11
C ALA A 461 -46.77 3.93 -4.23
N ASN A 462 -47.61 3.87 -5.25
CA ASN A 462 -48.56 4.94 -5.66
C ASN A 462 -47.87 6.32 -5.68
N ALA A 463 -46.65 6.37 -6.21
CA ALA A 463 -45.75 7.51 -6.12
C ALA A 463 -45.67 8.29 -7.43
N GLY A 464 -45.91 9.60 -7.38
CA GLY A 464 -45.69 10.52 -8.48
C GLY A 464 -46.74 10.48 -9.59
N ASP A 465 -46.38 10.97 -10.80
CA ASP A 465 -47.20 10.91 -11.99
C ASP A 465 -46.99 9.58 -12.73
N LEU A 466 -47.97 8.70 -12.68
CA LEU A 466 -47.90 7.37 -13.30
C LEU A 466 -48.27 7.39 -14.81
N SER A 467 -48.56 8.57 -15.39
CA SER A 467 -48.98 8.67 -16.80
C SER A 467 -47.90 8.19 -17.78
N GLN A 468 -46.63 8.40 -17.47
CA GLN A 468 -45.52 7.93 -18.29
C GLN A 468 -45.50 6.39 -18.35
N TRP A 469 -45.57 5.74 -17.20
CA TRP A 469 -45.59 4.27 -17.12
C TRP A 469 -46.82 3.67 -17.79
N ILE A 470 -48.01 4.31 -17.64
CA ILE A 470 -49.22 3.88 -18.35
C ILE A 470 -48.98 3.89 -19.86
N GLY A 471 -48.33 4.94 -20.39
CA GLY A 471 -48.03 5.06 -21.81
C GLY A 471 -47.07 3.96 -22.30
N ILE A 472 -45.94 3.76 -21.61
CA ILE A 472 -44.91 2.77 -21.97
C ILE A 472 -45.53 1.35 -22.00
N ILE A 473 -46.22 0.94 -20.94
CA ILE A 473 -46.81 -0.39 -20.85
C ILE A 473 -48.01 -0.56 -21.83
N ASP A 474 -48.77 0.51 -22.11
CA ASP A 474 -49.81 0.48 -23.11
C ASP A 474 -49.24 0.30 -24.52
N ASP A 475 -48.13 1.01 -24.84
CA ASP A 475 -47.43 0.87 -26.12
C ASP A 475 -46.97 -0.57 -26.33
N PHE A 476 -46.32 -1.20 -25.32
CA PHE A 476 -45.97 -2.61 -25.36
C PHE A 476 -47.20 -3.50 -25.59
N ASN A 477 -48.26 -3.35 -24.82
CA ASN A 477 -49.47 -4.15 -24.95
C ASN A 477 -50.16 -3.99 -26.31
N ASN A 478 -49.91 -2.90 -27.03
CA ASN A 478 -50.42 -2.62 -28.36
C ASN A 478 -49.43 -2.92 -29.51
N GLY A 479 -48.20 -3.37 -29.15
CA GLY A 479 -47.14 -3.67 -30.12
C GLY A 479 -46.56 -2.42 -30.79
N VAL A 480 -46.62 -1.26 -30.13
CA VAL A 480 -46.05 -0.01 -30.64
C VAL A 480 -44.59 0.08 -30.32
N GLY A 481 -43.71 0.05 -31.34
CA GLY A 481 -42.27 0.24 -31.17
C GLY A 481 -41.53 -0.95 -30.60
N SER A 482 -42.18 -2.07 -30.32
CA SER A 482 -41.60 -3.30 -29.84
C SER A 482 -41.46 -4.35 -30.93
N THR A 483 -40.64 -5.37 -30.69
CA THR A 483 -40.52 -6.60 -31.49
C THR A 483 -41.80 -7.46 -31.45
N CYS A 484 -42.87 -6.98 -30.82
CA CYS A 484 -44.14 -7.65 -30.79
C CYS A 484 -44.65 -7.92 -32.19
N HIS A 485 -44.55 -9.15 -32.61
CA HIS A 485 -45.22 -9.58 -33.81
C HIS A 485 -46.71 -9.73 -33.48
N ASP A 486 -47.59 -8.99 -34.24
CA ASP A 486 -49.01 -9.22 -34.22
C ASP A 486 -49.30 -10.57 -34.88
N ARG A 487 -48.82 -11.64 -34.22
CA ARG A 487 -49.26 -12.98 -34.59
C ARG A 487 -50.70 -13.10 -34.14
N ASN A 488 -51.60 -13.17 -35.12
CA ASN A 488 -52.90 -13.77 -34.86
C ASN A 488 -52.61 -15.15 -34.23
N LEU A 489 -52.81 -15.30 -32.92
CA LEU A 489 -52.78 -16.59 -32.27
C LEU A 489 -53.71 -17.50 -33.07
N THR A 490 -53.16 -18.44 -33.82
CA THR A 490 -53.92 -19.39 -34.63
C THR A 490 -54.18 -20.65 -33.81
N GLU A 491 -55.18 -21.47 -34.24
CA GLU A 491 -55.54 -22.73 -33.56
C GLU A 491 -54.33 -23.72 -33.40
N SER A 492 -53.17 -23.39 -33.96
CA SER A 492 -51.98 -24.20 -33.94
C SER A 492 -50.80 -23.58 -33.19
N ASP A 493 -50.91 -22.37 -32.64
CA ASP A 493 -49.82 -21.80 -31.84
C ASP A 493 -49.66 -22.61 -30.56
N VAL A 494 -48.49 -23.22 -30.44
CA VAL A 494 -48.12 -24.09 -29.34
C VAL A 494 -47.36 -23.27 -28.32
N PHE A 495 -47.92 -23.16 -27.17
CA PHE A 495 -47.31 -22.56 -26.01
C PHE A 495 -46.54 -23.67 -25.29
N ASP A 496 -45.23 -23.69 -25.35
CA ASP A 496 -44.37 -24.68 -24.72
C ASP A 496 -44.98 -26.10 -24.64
N GLY A 497 -45.54 -26.56 -25.76
CA GLY A 497 -46.18 -27.87 -25.86
C GLY A 497 -47.69 -27.91 -25.56
N VAL A 498 -48.30 -26.80 -25.19
CA VAL A 498 -49.75 -26.70 -24.97
C VAL A 498 -50.42 -26.04 -26.15
N SER A 499 -51.27 -26.76 -26.85
CA SER A 499 -52.05 -26.20 -27.98
C SER A 499 -53.18 -25.30 -27.48
N TYR A 500 -53.11 -24.03 -27.82
CA TYR A 500 -54.23 -23.11 -27.60
C TYR A 500 -55.21 -23.22 -28.75
N LYS A 501 -56.43 -23.57 -28.42
CA LYS A 501 -57.54 -23.29 -29.34
C LYS A 501 -57.89 -21.83 -29.23
N VAL A 502 -57.58 -21.04 -30.23
CA VAL A 502 -58.09 -19.67 -30.33
C VAL A 502 -59.63 -19.76 -30.38
N PRO A 503 -60.32 -19.19 -29.42
CA PRO A 503 -61.77 -19.14 -29.50
C PRO A 503 -62.19 -18.34 -30.72
N GLY A 504 -63.30 -18.77 -31.36
CA GLY A 504 -63.89 -18.00 -32.40
C GLY A 504 -64.24 -16.57 -31.98
N PRO A 505 -64.74 -15.71 -32.86
CA PRO A 505 -64.86 -14.27 -32.64
C PRO A 505 -65.42 -13.93 -31.27
N ALA A 506 -64.71 -13.08 -30.55
CA ALA A 506 -64.91 -12.69 -29.16
C ALA A 506 -66.41 -12.46 -28.85
N GLY A 507 -67.02 -13.37 -28.14
CA GLY A 507 -68.28 -13.11 -27.47
C GLY A 507 -67.94 -12.18 -26.29
N SER A 508 -68.69 -11.10 -26.13
CA SER A 508 -68.54 -10.23 -24.97
C SER A 508 -68.54 -11.06 -23.69
N SER A 509 -67.36 -11.15 -23.02
CA SER A 509 -67.25 -11.91 -21.77
C SER A 509 -68.20 -11.25 -20.74
N ARG A 510 -68.84 -12.10 -19.94
CA ARG A 510 -69.61 -11.60 -18.79
C ARG A 510 -68.65 -11.08 -17.69
N ALA A 511 -67.42 -11.40 -17.75
CA ALA A 511 -66.47 -11.04 -16.73
C ALA A 511 -66.39 -9.54 -16.48
N CYS A 512 -66.10 -8.74 -17.50
CA CYS A 512 -66.02 -7.29 -17.32
C CYS A 512 -67.41 -6.62 -17.16
N SER A 513 -68.55 -7.31 -17.47
CA SER A 513 -69.87 -6.77 -17.24
C SER A 513 -70.45 -7.09 -15.86
N ALA A 514 -69.91 -8.09 -15.19
CA ALA A 514 -70.29 -8.44 -13.83
C ALA A 514 -69.39 -7.72 -12.79
N ALA A 515 -68.11 -7.44 -13.12
CA ALA A 515 -67.25 -6.60 -12.29
C ALA A 515 -67.85 -5.15 -12.31
N THR A 516 -68.26 -4.64 -11.17
CA THR A 516 -68.58 -3.25 -11.04
C THR A 516 -67.29 -2.45 -11.23
N LYS A 517 -67.26 -1.65 -12.28
CA LYS A 517 -66.09 -0.91 -12.78
C LYS A 517 -65.39 0.04 -11.76
N ASN A 518 -65.84 0.06 -10.51
CA ASN A 518 -65.41 0.97 -9.47
C ASN A 518 -64.88 0.26 -8.22
N ASP A 519 -64.96 -1.06 -8.15
CA ASP A 519 -64.70 -1.78 -6.89
C ASP A 519 -63.36 -2.52 -6.86
N PHE A 520 -62.41 -1.99 -7.62
CA PHE A 520 -61.16 -2.66 -7.77
C PHE A 520 -60.14 -2.25 -6.70
N TYR A 521 -59.53 -3.25 -6.04
CA TYR A 521 -58.45 -3.23 -5.08
C TYR A 521 -58.29 -1.97 -4.21
N HIS A 522 -58.15 -2.17 -2.92
CA HIS A 522 -57.56 -1.19 -2.00
C HIS A 522 -56.09 -0.98 -2.33
N VAL A 523 -55.78 -0.40 -3.48
CA VAL A 523 -54.49 0.26 -3.65
C VAL A 523 -54.64 1.59 -2.92
N PRO A 524 -53.76 1.88 -1.93
CA PRO A 524 -53.85 3.05 -1.06
C PRO A 524 -53.94 4.38 -1.81
#